data_46f156f4d411d7e99c6f42cc72ed52f2
#
_entry.id   46f156f4d411d7e99c6f42cc72ed52f2
#
_cell.length_a   1.000
_cell.length_b   1.000
_cell.length_c   1.000
_cell.angle_alpha   90.00
_cell.angle_beta   90.00
_cell.angle_gamma   90.00
#
_symmetry.space_group_name_H-M   'P 1'
#
loop_
_entity.id
_entity.type
_entity.pdbx_description
1 polymer ?
#
loop_
_entity_poly.entity_id
_entity_poly.type
_entity_poly.pdbx_seq_one_letter_code
_entity_poly.pdbx_strand_id
1 'polypeptide(L)'
;VSDLIGTELTDDIQRVRIEIGAGLVEIVPADGEQTTATLEVINGSAEDVTFKVTNGELVVELTKQFARRGPEVRVHIATPATLDARIKTGSGDISSRMPLGEARLSSGSGDIRVEQIAGSLAASAGSGDIRVGSSVGTVRASTGSGSIDIGEANDSVGVTTGSGDVRIGDAAGPTTVKVGSGDITIERIRDHSVVTSGSGDVRVELTEGPSVRAETARGDVQIGVPDGLPTYLDLKTVTGQIRCDLEPGEKPADGEPSLMLRARTVSGDITVVRV
;
A
#
# COMPACT_ATOMS: atom_id res chain seq x y z
N VAL A 1 35.25 -0.27 -5.91
CA VAL A 1 35.61 -0.04 -4.51
C VAL A 1 34.47 0.80 -3.92
N SER A 2 33.73 0.25 -2.97
CA SER A 2 32.69 0.99 -2.27
C SER A 2 33.33 1.92 -1.24
N ASP A 3 32.90 3.19 -1.24
CA ASP A 3 33.35 4.17 -0.25
C ASP A 3 32.32 4.30 0.85
N LEU A 4 32.70 3.96 2.08
CA LEU A 4 31.88 4.21 3.27
C LEU A 4 32.01 5.68 3.65
N ILE A 5 30.94 6.47 3.55
CA ILE A 5 31.01 7.92 3.81
C ILE A 5 30.88 8.23 5.30
N GLY A 6 30.27 7.39 6.10
CA GLY A 6 30.17 7.66 7.54
C GLY A 6 29.19 6.75 8.26
N THR A 7 29.41 6.66 9.55
CA THR A 7 28.45 6.14 10.52
C THR A 7 28.21 7.26 11.51
N GLU A 8 27.01 7.84 11.51
CA GLU A 8 26.62 8.77 12.57
C GLU A 8 25.80 8.03 13.63
N LEU A 9 26.26 8.16 14.86
CA LEU A 9 25.58 7.69 16.07
C LEU A 9 24.85 8.89 16.66
N THR A 10 23.52 8.88 16.68
CA THR A 10 22.75 9.96 17.31
C THR A 10 21.56 9.41 18.08
N ASP A 11 21.37 9.95 19.27
CA ASP A 11 20.30 9.53 20.18
C ASP A 11 18.92 10.09 19.81
N ASP A 12 18.82 11.05 18.87
CA ASP A 12 17.64 11.87 18.64
C ASP A 12 17.15 11.97 17.18
N ILE A 13 17.38 10.96 16.34
CA ILE A 13 16.77 10.97 14.99
C ILE A 13 15.28 10.63 15.11
N GLN A 14 14.43 11.59 14.78
CA GLN A 14 12.96 11.44 14.74
C GLN A 14 12.44 11.40 13.32
N ARG A 15 13.20 11.93 12.37
CA ARG A 15 12.79 12.01 10.95
C ARG A 15 13.93 11.67 10.03
N VAL A 16 13.57 11.07 8.90
CA VAL A 16 14.51 10.81 7.81
C VAL A 16 14.01 11.44 6.51
N ARG A 17 14.89 12.15 5.83
CA ARG A 17 14.65 12.70 4.50
C ARG A 17 15.75 12.23 3.56
N ILE A 18 15.37 11.36 2.63
CA ILE A 18 16.31 10.71 1.73
C ILE A 18 15.86 10.92 0.29
N GLU A 19 16.75 11.49 -0.53
CA GLU A 19 16.55 11.61 -1.97
C GLU A 19 17.79 11.08 -2.70
N ILE A 20 17.64 9.90 -3.33
CA ILE A 20 18.72 9.19 -4.03
C ILE A 20 18.30 8.80 -5.45
N GLY A 21 19.30 8.61 -6.34
CA GLY A 21 19.04 8.17 -7.71
C GLY A 21 18.73 6.69 -7.82
N ALA A 22 19.62 5.87 -7.28
CA ALA A 22 19.53 4.40 -7.33
C ALA A 22 20.13 3.80 -6.06
N GLY A 23 19.80 2.55 -5.77
CA GLY A 23 20.34 1.79 -4.66
C GLY A 23 19.29 1.24 -3.70
N LEU A 24 19.55 1.30 -2.41
CA LEU A 24 18.68 0.72 -1.38
C LEU A 24 18.58 1.66 -0.17
N VAL A 25 17.39 1.86 0.33
CA VAL A 25 17.15 2.45 1.65
C VAL A 25 16.54 1.40 2.55
N GLU A 26 17.24 1.05 3.62
CA GLU A 26 16.81 0.03 4.57
C GLU A 26 16.72 0.63 5.99
N ILE A 27 15.55 0.49 6.62
CA ILE A 27 15.32 0.90 8.03
C ILE A 27 15.01 -0.35 8.82
N VAL A 28 15.80 -0.61 9.88
CA VAL A 28 15.71 -1.83 10.67
C VAL A 28 15.68 -1.53 12.17
N PRO A 29 15.19 -2.46 12.99
CA PRO A 29 15.35 -2.36 14.44
C PRO A 29 16.82 -2.33 14.83
N ALA A 30 17.19 -1.47 15.79
CA ALA A 30 18.52 -1.45 16.38
C ALA A 30 18.59 -2.45 17.54
N ASP A 31 19.78 -3.07 17.72
CA ASP A 31 20.06 -3.91 18.89
C ASP A 31 20.38 -3.10 20.16
N GLY A 32 20.53 -1.78 20.05
CA GLY A 32 20.89 -0.85 21.12
C GLY A 32 19.90 0.30 21.26
N GLU A 33 20.23 1.25 22.17
CA GLU A 33 19.38 2.41 22.46
C GLU A 33 19.59 3.58 21.46
N GLN A 34 20.65 3.51 20.64
CA GLN A 34 21.04 4.59 19.72
C GLN A 34 20.65 4.29 18.29
N THR A 35 20.26 5.32 17.57
CA THR A 35 20.07 5.23 16.11
C THR A 35 21.42 5.32 15.41
N THR A 36 21.68 4.38 14.52
CA THR A 36 22.85 4.39 13.65
C THR A 36 22.42 4.54 12.20
N ALA A 37 23.08 5.41 11.47
CA ALA A 37 22.85 5.57 10.05
C ALA A 37 24.18 5.41 9.29
N THR A 38 24.19 4.55 8.31
CA THR A 38 25.37 4.26 7.47
C THR A 38 25.04 4.54 6.01
N LEU A 39 25.94 5.23 5.33
CA LEU A 39 25.86 5.49 3.91
C LEU A 39 27.06 4.84 3.21
N GLU A 40 26.79 3.98 2.26
CA GLU A 40 27.75 3.36 1.37
C GLU A 40 27.49 3.81 -0.06
N VAL A 41 28.49 4.37 -0.73
CA VAL A 41 28.44 4.68 -2.16
C VAL A 41 28.99 3.47 -2.92
N ILE A 42 28.10 2.78 -3.63
CA ILE A 42 28.45 1.58 -4.39
C ILE A 42 29.08 1.97 -5.73
N ASN A 43 28.53 3.01 -6.36
CA ASN A 43 28.99 3.49 -7.65
C ASN A 43 28.82 5.01 -7.72
N GLY A 44 29.86 5.74 -8.11
CA GLY A 44 29.89 7.20 -8.14
C GLY A 44 30.92 7.79 -7.20
N SER A 45 30.80 9.08 -6.87
CA SER A 45 31.68 9.78 -5.94
C SER A 45 30.98 10.13 -4.64
N ALA A 46 31.64 9.94 -3.52
CA ALA A 46 31.20 10.33 -2.20
C ALA A 46 30.88 11.84 -2.09
N GLU A 47 31.61 12.67 -2.84
CA GLU A 47 31.38 14.12 -2.88
C GLU A 47 30.05 14.53 -3.51
N ASP A 48 29.40 13.63 -4.23
CA ASP A 48 28.13 13.86 -4.88
C ASP A 48 26.92 13.59 -3.97
N VAL A 49 27.16 13.13 -2.73
CA VAL A 49 26.13 12.81 -1.75
C VAL A 49 26.33 13.61 -0.47
N THR A 50 25.30 14.29 -0.04
CA THR A 50 25.24 14.94 1.27
C THR A 50 24.65 13.96 2.28
N PHE A 51 25.35 13.75 3.39
CA PHE A 51 24.90 12.94 4.51
C PHE A 51 25.11 13.74 5.79
N LYS A 52 24.03 14.12 6.46
CA LYS A 52 24.10 14.95 7.68
C LYS A 52 22.89 14.75 8.58
N VAL A 53 23.08 14.96 9.86
CA VAL A 53 21.99 15.07 10.85
C VAL A 53 21.85 16.52 11.28
N THR A 54 20.64 17.04 11.26
CA THR A 54 20.34 18.42 11.65
C THR A 54 18.96 18.46 12.34
N ASN A 55 18.90 18.95 13.57
CA ASN A 55 17.66 19.11 14.33
C ASN A 55 16.80 17.80 14.41
N GLY A 56 17.43 16.66 14.66
CA GLY A 56 16.74 15.38 14.74
C GLY A 56 16.25 14.83 13.37
N GLU A 57 16.71 15.41 12.27
CA GLU A 57 16.43 14.93 10.92
C GLU A 57 17.72 14.44 10.26
N LEU A 58 17.72 13.17 9.84
CA LEU A 58 18.74 12.62 8.95
C LEU A 58 18.42 13.04 7.51
N VAL A 59 19.36 13.71 6.88
CA VAL A 59 19.22 14.18 5.49
C VAL A 59 20.27 13.49 4.61
N VAL A 60 19.79 12.79 3.59
CA VAL A 60 20.60 12.21 2.52
C VAL A 60 20.12 12.74 1.19
N GLU A 61 20.93 13.52 0.52
CA GLU A 61 20.56 14.19 -0.74
C GLU A 61 21.72 14.14 -1.73
N LEU A 62 21.39 14.11 -3.02
CA LEU A 62 22.38 14.29 -4.08
C LEU A 62 22.81 15.76 -4.18
N THR A 63 24.10 16.03 -4.14
CA THR A 63 24.68 17.39 -4.21
C THR A 63 24.45 18.04 -5.57
N LYS A 64 24.30 17.24 -6.64
CA LYS A 64 24.09 17.68 -8.02
C LYS A 64 22.92 16.95 -8.65
N GLN A 65 22.12 17.64 -9.46
CA GLN A 65 21.12 16.97 -10.29
C GLN A 65 21.80 16.24 -11.45
N PHE A 66 21.84 14.91 -11.38
CA PHE A 66 22.34 14.07 -12.45
C PHE A 66 21.27 13.83 -13.51
N ALA A 67 21.56 14.24 -14.75
CA ALA A 67 20.59 14.15 -15.84
C ALA A 67 20.29 12.71 -16.30
N ARG A 68 21.13 11.71 -16.03
CA ARG A 68 20.97 10.33 -16.53
C ARG A 68 21.47 9.18 -15.62
N ARG A 69 22.47 9.36 -14.75
CA ARG A 69 22.97 8.36 -13.80
C ARG A 69 23.60 9.08 -12.61
N GLY A 70 22.87 9.13 -11.51
CA GLY A 70 23.42 9.53 -10.22
C GLY A 70 24.21 8.38 -9.57
N PRO A 71 24.88 8.65 -8.44
CA PRO A 71 25.55 7.60 -7.68
C PRO A 71 24.52 6.56 -7.20
N GLU A 72 24.94 5.31 -7.16
CA GLU A 72 24.22 4.23 -6.53
C GLU A 72 24.64 4.16 -5.07
N VAL A 73 23.66 4.27 -4.17
CA VAL A 73 23.93 4.35 -2.74
C VAL A 73 23.10 3.36 -1.94
N ARG A 74 23.68 2.85 -0.87
CA ARG A 74 22.96 2.10 0.16
C ARG A 74 22.91 2.93 1.43
N VAL A 75 21.69 3.19 1.90
CA VAL A 75 21.43 3.85 3.18
C VAL A 75 20.87 2.81 4.12
N HIS A 76 21.56 2.54 5.21
CA HIS A 76 21.12 1.61 6.24
C HIS A 76 20.94 2.38 7.56
N ILE A 77 19.74 2.30 8.12
CA ILE A 77 19.35 2.98 9.35
C ILE A 77 18.88 1.92 10.33
N ALA A 78 19.60 1.75 11.44
CA ALA A 78 19.15 0.93 12.55
C ALA A 78 18.68 1.86 13.68
N THR A 79 17.42 1.71 14.11
CA THR A 79 16.81 2.60 15.09
C THR A 79 15.98 1.82 16.11
N PRO A 80 16.00 2.20 17.41
CA PRO A 80 15.11 1.63 18.42
C PRO A 80 13.72 2.27 18.44
N ALA A 81 13.52 3.40 17.73
CA ALA A 81 12.31 4.20 17.79
C ALA A 81 11.63 4.34 16.42
N THR A 82 10.32 4.53 16.45
CA THR A 82 9.53 4.88 15.27
C THR A 82 10.00 6.21 14.68
N LEU A 83 10.18 6.25 13.35
CA LEU A 83 10.63 7.44 12.61
C LEU A 83 9.54 7.91 11.64
N ASP A 84 9.47 9.22 11.44
CA ASP A 84 8.80 9.78 10.27
C ASP A 84 9.72 9.70 9.05
N ALA A 85 9.20 9.24 7.92
CA ALA A 85 10.01 8.98 6.74
C ALA A 85 9.54 9.74 5.51
N ARG A 86 10.46 10.45 4.87
CA ARG A 86 10.26 11.02 3.53
C ARG A 86 11.38 10.54 2.62
N ILE A 87 11.09 9.52 1.83
CA ILE A 87 12.08 8.85 1.00
C ILE A 87 11.65 8.91 -0.46
N LYS A 88 12.57 9.35 -1.31
CA LYS A 88 12.39 9.40 -2.76
C LYS A 88 13.58 8.77 -3.45
N THR A 89 13.32 7.79 -4.30
CA THR A 89 14.33 7.13 -5.11
C THR A 89 13.96 7.17 -6.59
N GLY A 90 14.97 7.15 -7.46
CA GLY A 90 14.74 6.98 -8.90
C GLY A 90 14.45 5.53 -9.26
N SER A 91 15.39 4.63 -8.92
CA SER A 91 15.27 3.18 -9.19
C SER A 91 15.72 2.32 -7.99
N GLY A 92 15.82 2.93 -6.82
CA GLY A 92 16.19 2.22 -5.60
C GLY A 92 14.98 1.65 -4.86
N ASP A 93 15.21 0.58 -4.16
CA ASP A 93 14.23 -0.04 -3.28
C ASP A 93 14.16 0.69 -1.93
N ILE A 94 12.97 0.67 -1.33
CA ILE A 94 12.72 1.20 0.01
C ILE A 94 12.18 0.06 0.87
N SER A 95 12.86 -0.24 1.97
CA SER A 95 12.46 -1.29 2.89
C SER A 95 12.47 -0.78 4.33
N SER A 96 11.40 -1.02 5.07
CA SER A 96 11.37 -0.78 6.51
C SER A 96 10.80 -1.97 7.26
N ARG A 97 11.61 -2.53 8.15
CA ARG A 97 11.20 -3.54 9.15
C ARG A 97 10.87 -2.89 10.49
N MET A 98 11.20 -1.61 10.64
CA MET A 98 10.84 -0.82 11.82
C MET A 98 9.52 -0.08 11.56
N PRO A 99 8.62 0.04 12.54
CA PRO A 99 7.43 0.84 12.41
C PRO A 99 7.76 2.28 11.98
N LEU A 100 7.08 2.77 10.95
CA LEU A 100 7.17 4.17 10.54
C LEU A 100 5.97 4.96 11.07
N GLY A 101 6.22 6.22 11.48
CA GLY A 101 5.19 7.20 11.79
C GLY A 101 4.50 7.71 10.53
N GLU A 102 4.56 9.02 10.30
CA GLU A 102 4.11 9.59 9.03
C GLU A 102 5.12 9.25 7.92
N ALA A 103 4.69 8.53 6.89
CA ALA A 103 5.57 8.08 5.83
C ALA A 103 5.13 8.57 4.43
N ARG A 104 6.08 9.17 3.70
CA ARG A 104 5.94 9.48 2.28
C ARG A 104 7.07 8.81 1.51
N LEU A 105 6.74 7.76 0.78
CA LEU A 105 7.69 6.91 0.08
C LEU A 105 7.42 6.96 -1.41
N SER A 106 8.45 7.21 -2.21
CA SER A 106 8.32 7.29 -3.65
C SER A 106 9.50 6.63 -4.35
N SER A 107 9.22 5.72 -5.28
CA SER A 107 10.23 5.12 -6.15
C SER A 107 9.79 5.23 -7.62
N GLY A 108 10.74 5.44 -8.52
CA GLY A 108 10.44 5.38 -9.95
C GLY A 108 10.25 3.94 -10.43
N SER A 109 11.16 3.04 -10.08
CA SER A 109 11.13 1.65 -10.55
C SER A 109 11.40 0.61 -9.47
N GLY A 110 11.88 0.99 -8.31
CA GLY A 110 12.14 0.06 -7.19
C GLY A 110 10.89 -0.23 -6.37
N ASP A 111 10.97 -1.27 -5.60
CA ASP A 111 9.91 -1.72 -4.72
C ASP A 111 9.87 -0.94 -3.40
N ILE A 112 8.68 -0.87 -2.83
CA ILE A 112 8.44 -0.27 -1.51
C ILE A 112 7.87 -1.37 -0.59
N ARG A 113 8.62 -1.70 0.48
CA ARG A 113 8.22 -2.69 1.48
C ARG A 113 8.24 -2.08 2.86
N VAL A 114 7.10 -2.07 3.54
CA VAL A 114 6.98 -1.58 4.92
C VAL A 114 6.21 -2.60 5.74
N GLU A 115 6.80 -3.08 6.83
CA GLU A 115 6.13 -4.05 7.68
C GLU A 115 5.01 -3.40 8.50
N GLN A 116 5.25 -2.21 9.07
CA GLN A 116 4.26 -1.55 9.92
C GLN A 116 4.25 -0.04 9.77
N ILE A 117 3.06 0.54 9.74
CA ILE A 117 2.81 1.99 9.77
C ILE A 117 2.01 2.34 11.03
N ALA A 118 2.59 3.16 11.89
CA ALA A 118 1.94 3.65 13.10
C ALA A 118 1.09 4.90 12.85
N GLY A 119 1.46 5.73 11.87
CA GLY A 119 0.73 6.92 11.41
C GLY A 119 0.07 6.69 10.05
N SER A 120 0.23 7.65 9.14
CA SER A 120 -0.32 7.57 7.78
C SER A 120 0.75 7.29 6.73
N LEU A 121 0.42 6.53 5.70
CA LEU A 121 1.29 6.21 4.58
C LEU A 121 0.80 6.83 3.27
N ALA A 122 1.70 7.48 2.56
CA ALA A 122 1.56 7.79 1.15
C ALA A 122 2.73 7.14 0.37
N ALA A 123 2.45 6.04 -0.32
CA ALA A 123 3.43 5.30 -1.11
C ALA A 123 3.13 5.40 -2.61
N SER A 124 4.15 5.66 -3.42
CA SER A 124 4.01 5.71 -4.87
C SER A 124 5.19 5.06 -5.57
N ALA A 125 4.91 4.20 -6.55
CA ALA A 125 5.91 3.62 -7.42
C ALA A 125 5.53 3.84 -8.90
N GLY A 126 6.53 3.95 -9.76
CA GLY A 126 6.26 3.97 -11.20
C GLY A 126 5.98 2.57 -11.73
N SER A 127 6.88 1.64 -11.44
CA SER A 127 6.79 0.25 -11.92
C SER A 127 7.04 -0.80 -10.84
N GLY A 128 7.45 -0.40 -9.65
CA GLY A 128 7.73 -1.31 -8.52
C GLY A 128 6.46 -1.72 -7.78
N ASP A 129 6.58 -2.79 -7.04
CA ASP A 129 5.54 -3.28 -6.14
C ASP A 129 5.51 -2.48 -4.82
N ILE A 130 4.32 -2.40 -4.23
CA ILE A 130 4.14 -1.80 -2.92
C ILE A 130 3.58 -2.85 -1.96
N ARG A 131 4.32 -3.15 -0.88
CA ARG A 131 3.88 -4.09 0.16
C ARG A 131 3.84 -3.41 1.51
N VAL A 132 2.71 -3.51 2.19
CA VAL A 132 2.47 -2.97 3.53
C VAL A 132 1.93 -4.11 4.39
N GLY A 133 2.63 -4.45 5.48
CA GLY A 133 2.17 -5.50 6.38
C GLY A 133 0.94 -5.05 7.18
N SER A 134 1.07 -3.99 7.96
CA SER A 134 -0.05 -3.44 8.72
C SER A 134 0.01 -1.91 8.83
N SER A 135 -1.16 -1.28 8.97
CA SER A 135 -1.27 0.17 9.18
C SER A 135 -2.34 0.51 10.22
N VAL A 136 -1.99 1.40 11.13
CA VAL A 136 -2.94 1.99 12.09
C VAL A 136 -3.72 3.15 11.45
N GLY A 137 -3.03 4.02 10.73
CA GLY A 137 -3.64 5.19 10.07
C GLY A 137 -3.92 4.96 8.58
N THR A 138 -4.26 6.05 7.91
CA THR A 138 -4.64 6.04 6.49
C THR A 138 -3.52 5.52 5.57
N VAL A 139 -3.86 4.64 4.63
CA VAL A 139 -2.97 4.16 3.57
C VAL A 139 -3.41 4.72 2.22
N ARG A 140 -2.48 5.38 1.55
CA ARG A 140 -2.62 5.73 0.12
C ARG A 140 -1.46 5.12 -0.66
N ALA A 141 -1.77 4.13 -1.50
CA ALA A 141 -0.78 3.43 -2.30
C ALA A 141 -1.11 3.56 -3.79
N SER A 142 -0.11 3.90 -4.60
CA SER A 142 -0.30 4.02 -6.05
C SER A 142 0.91 3.51 -6.81
N THR A 143 0.67 2.74 -7.87
CA THR A 143 1.72 2.32 -8.80
C THR A 143 1.25 2.40 -10.25
N GLY A 144 2.17 2.57 -11.17
CA GLY A 144 1.85 2.54 -12.60
C GLY A 144 1.63 1.12 -13.11
N SER A 145 2.55 0.20 -12.77
CA SER A 145 2.55 -1.16 -13.34
C SER A 145 2.87 -2.27 -12.33
N GLY A 146 3.08 -1.95 -11.08
CA GLY A 146 3.35 -2.94 -10.02
C GLY A 146 2.08 -3.43 -9.34
N SER A 147 2.23 -4.45 -8.54
CA SER A 147 1.18 -4.96 -7.66
C SER A 147 1.21 -4.25 -6.30
N ILE A 148 0.04 -4.19 -5.65
CA ILE A 148 -0.09 -3.59 -4.32
C ILE A 148 -0.66 -4.65 -3.37
N ASP A 149 0.07 -4.89 -2.28
CA ASP A 149 -0.29 -5.86 -1.25
C ASP A 149 -0.35 -5.15 0.11
N ILE A 150 -1.51 -5.17 0.76
CA ILE A 150 -1.74 -4.59 2.09
C ILE A 150 -2.32 -5.68 2.98
N GLY A 151 -1.60 -6.07 4.04
CA GLY A 151 -2.07 -7.10 4.98
C GLY A 151 -3.25 -6.60 5.80
N GLU A 152 -3.03 -5.63 6.67
CA GLU A 152 -4.06 -5.10 7.57
C GLU A 152 -4.09 -3.57 7.53
N ALA A 153 -5.28 -2.98 7.45
CA ALA A 153 -5.47 -1.54 7.53
C ALA A 153 -6.62 -1.20 8.48
N ASN A 154 -6.29 -0.48 9.57
CA ASN A 154 -7.25 -0.13 10.61
C ASN A 154 -8.02 1.17 10.33
N ASP A 155 -7.55 1.97 9.37
CA ASP A 155 -8.19 3.21 8.91
C ASP A 155 -8.39 3.16 7.38
N SER A 156 -8.70 4.27 6.76
CA SER A 156 -9.07 4.35 5.36
C SER A 156 -7.95 3.90 4.41
N VAL A 157 -8.35 3.18 3.35
CA VAL A 157 -7.47 2.65 2.32
C VAL A 157 -7.82 3.24 0.96
N GLY A 158 -6.84 3.84 0.30
CA GLY A 158 -6.94 4.30 -1.08
C GLY A 158 -5.85 3.65 -1.94
N VAL A 159 -6.24 2.80 -2.88
CA VAL A 159 -5.31 2.08 -3.76
C VAL A 159 -5.60 2.41 -5.21
N THR A 160 -4.54 2.65 -5.99
CA THR A 160 -4.65 2.85 -7.43
C THR A 160 -3.48 2.18 -8.16
N THR A 161 -3.77 1.33 -9.14
CA THR A 161 -2.74 0.81 -10.05
C THR A 161 -3.21 0.89 -11.50
N GLY A 162 -2.29 1.17 -12.40
CA GLY A 162 -2.57 1.15 -13.84
C GLY A 162 -2.65 -0.28 -14.35
N SER A 163 -1.64 -1.10 -14.02
CA SER A 163 -1.57 -2.52 -14.40
C SER A 163 -0.85 -3.27 -13.30
N GLY A 164 -1.50 -4.22 -12.73
CA GLY A 164 -1.01 -5.02 -11.60
C GLY A 164 -2.13 -5.37 -10.65
N ASP A 165 -1.93 -6.41 -9.91
CA ASP A 165 -2.94 -6.94 -9.00
C ASP A 165 -2.96 -6.18 -7.67
N VAL A 166 -4.13 -6.14 -7.05
CA VAL A 166 -4.30 -5.57 -5.72
C VAL A 166 -4.79 -6.65 -4.76
N ARG A 167 -4.05 -6.83 -3.67
CA ARG A 167 -4.46 -7.69 -2.56
C ARG A 167 -4.57 -6.88 -1.28
N ILE A 168 -5.69 -7.03 -0.56
CA ILE A 168 -5.91 -6.46 0.77
C ILE A 168 -6.41 -7.58 1.68
N GLY A 169 -5.73 -7.84 2.79
CA GLY A 169 -6.17 -8.84 3.77
C GLY A 169 -7.37 -8.33 4.55
N ASP A 170 -7.18 -7.41 5.47
CA ASP A 170 -8.26 -6.87 6.31
C ASP A 170 -8.35 -5.35 6.20
N ALA A 171 -9.51 -4.85 5.78
CA ALA A 171 -9.81 -3.43 5.68
C ALA A 171 -10.88 -3.04 6.70
N ALA A 172 -10.46 -2.43 7.81
CA ALA A 172 -11.37 -2.03 8.88
C ALA A 172 -12.09 -0.69 8.59
N GLY A 173 -11.45 0.19 7.83
CA GLY A 173 -12.00 1.51 7.45
C GLY A 173 -12.48 1.60 6.00
N PRO A 174 -12.98 2.79 5.60
CA PRO A 174 -13.45 3.03 4.25
C PRO A 174 -12.39 2.70 3.20
N THR A 175 -12.76 1.90 2.20
CA THR A 175 -11.81 1.36 1.21
C THR A 175 -12.18 1.79 -0.21
N THR A 176 -11.21 2.32 -0.93
CA THR A 176 -11.35 2.65 -2.36
C THR A 176 -10.21 2.03 -3.15
N VAL A 177 -10.55 1.13 -4.08
CA VAL A 177 -9.59 0.46 -4.95
C VAL A 177 -9.92 0.75 -6.41
N LYS A 178 -8.92 1.18 -7.18
CA LYS A 178 -9.03 1.45 -8.62
C LYS A 178 -7.90 0.77 -9.37
N VAL A 179 -8.26 -0.12 -10.29
CA VAL A 179 -7.31 -0.88 -11.12
C VAL A 179 -7.66 -0.67 -12.59
N GLY A 180 -6.67 -0.37 -13.40
CA GLY A 180 -6.86 -0.29 -14.85
C GLY A 180 -6.94 -1.69 -15.47
N SER A 181 -5.95 -2.54 -15.19
CA SER A 181 -5.89 -3.94 -15.63
C SER A 181 -5.19 -4.77 -14.56
N GLY A 182 -5.86 -5.76 -14.05
CA GLY A 182 -5.40 -6.66 -12.98
C GLY A 182 -6.54 -7.06 -12.07
N ASP A 183 -6.29 -8.08 -11.30
CA ASP A 183 -7.27 -8.66 -10.39
C ASP A 183 -7.25 -7.95 -9.03
N ILE A 184 -8.40 -7.90 -8.39
CA ILE A 184 -8.55 -7.33 -7.06
C ILE A 184 -9.07 -8.42 -6.12
N THR A 185 -8.29 -8.71 -5.09
CA THR A 185 -8.69 -9.63 -4.02
C THR A 185 -8.69 -8.91 -2.69
N ILE A 186 -9.82 -8.92 -1.99
CA ILE A 186 -9.94 -8.39 -0.63
C ILE A 186 -10.48 -9.52 0.25
N GLU A 187 -9.73 -9.90 1.28
CA GLU A 187 -10.14 -11.01 2.15
C GLU A 187 -11.28 -10.58 3.07
N ARG A 188 -11.20 -9.38 3.68
CA ARG A 188 -12.25 -8.87 4.57
C ARG A 188 -12.46 -7.37 4.42
N ILE A 189 -13.74 -6.96 4.38
CA ILE A 189 -14.17 -5.55 4.39
C ILE A 189 -15.10 -5.34 5.58
N ARG A 190 -14.80 -4.34 6.43
CA ARG A 190 -15.60 -4.01 7.61
C ARG A 190 -16.33 -2.66 7.54
N ASP A 191 -16.09 -1.88 6.50
CA ASP A 191 -16.70 -0.56 6.30
C ASP A 191 -17.11 -0.37 4.84
N HIS A 192 -17.52 0.83 4.48
CA HIS A 192 -17.90 1.19 3.11
C HIS A 192 -16.75 0.92 2.12
N SER A 193 -17.06 0.25 1.04
CA SER A 193 -16.04 -0.01 0.02
C SER A 193 -16.50 0.28 -1.40
N VAL A 194 -15.58 0.80 -2.21
CA VAL A 194 -15.73 1.03 -3.64
C VAL A 194 -14.54 0.40 -4.36
N VAL A 195 -14.81 -0.65 -5.13
CA VAL A 195 -13.80 -1.43 -5.84
C VAL A 195 -14.12 -1.36 -7.34
N THR A 196 -13.15 -0.90 -8.14
CA THR A 196 -13.36 -0.75 -9.58
C THR A 196 -12.16 -1.29 -10.35
N SER A 197 -12.41 -2.19 -11.32
CA SER A 197 -11.42 -2.63 -12.29
C SER A 197 -11.88 -2.30 -13.72
N GLY A 198 -10.94 -1.98 -14.59
CA GLY A 198 -11.22 -1.88 -16.03
C GLY A 198 -11.22 -3.25 -16.71
N SER A 199 -10.26 -4.10 -16.33
CA SER A 199 -10.16 -5.48 -16.81
C SER A 199 -9.47 -6.33 -15.75
N GLY A 200 -10.13 -7.38 -15.33
CA GLY A 200 -9.72 -8.30 -14.27
C GLY A 200 -10.88 -8.62 -13.34
N ASP A 201 -10.70 -9.65 -12.57
CA ASP A 201 -11.69 -10.14 -11.64
C ASP A 201 -11.68 -9.35 -10.33
N VAL A 202 -12.85 -9.23 -9.72
CA VAL A 202 -13.01 -8.61 -8.40
C VAL A 202 -13.53 -9.66 -7.43
N ARG A 203 -12.72 -10.00 -6.44
CA ARG A 203 -13.06 -10.96 -5.41
C ARG A 203 -13.03 -10.31 -4.02
N VAL A 204 -14.15 -10.35 -3.33
CA VAL A 204 -14.28 -9.99 -1.91
C VAL A 204 -14.70 -11.26 -1.17
N GLU A 205 -13.83 -11.79 -0.30
CA GLU A 205 -14.10 -13.07 0.35
C GLU A 205 -15.14 -12.95 1.45
N LEU A 206 -15.06 -11.87 2.26
CA LEU A 206 -16.02 -11.60 3.32
C LEU A 206 -16.31 -10.10 3.43
N THR A 207 -17.58 -9.72 3.40
CA THR A 207 -17.99 -8.35 3.67
C THR A 207 -18.89 -8.25 4.89
N GLU A 208 -18.46 -7.51 5.90
CA GLU A 208 -19.18 -7.22 7.14
C GLU A 208 -19.62 -5.75 7.22
N GLY A 209 -19.16 -4.93 6.27
CA GLY A 209 -19.45 -3.49 6.22
C GLY A 209 -20.87 -3.16 5.74
N PRO A 210 -21.32 -1.92 5.92
CA PRO A 210 -22.67 -1.48 5.58
C PRO A 210 -22.89 -1.35 4.06
N SER A 211 -21.84 -1.18 3.26
CA SER A 211 -21.98 -1.14 1.80
C SER A 211 -20.74 -1.58 1.04
N VAL A 212 -20.96 -2.34 -0.03
CA VAL A 212 -19.93 -2.74 -0.99
C VAL A 212 -20.40 -2.40 -2.40
N ARG A 213 -19.58 -1.67 -3.14
CA ARG A 213 -19.75 -1.44 -4.56
C ARG A 213 -18.57 -2.01 -5.32
N ALA A 214 -18.79 -3.07 -6.08
CA ALA A 214 -17.78 -3.74 -6.90
C ALA A 214 -18.15 -3.62 -8.38
N GLU A 215 -17.27 -3.06 -9.19
CA GLU A 215 -17.52 -2.85 -10.61
C GLU A 215 -16.29 -3.26 -11.45
N THR A 216 -16.52 -4.02 -12.50
CA THR A 216 -15.50 -4.28 -13.53
C THR A 216 -16.11 -4.10 -14.93
N ALA A 217 -15.31 -3.77 -15.92
CA ALA A 217 -15.81 -3.77 -17.28
C ALA A 217 -15.67 -5.15 -17.93
N ARG A 218 -14.54 -5.85 -17.67
CA ARG A 218 -14.31 -7.23 -18.14
C ARG A 218 -13.73 -8.05 -16.99
N GLY A 219 -14.41 -9.09 -16.61
CA GLY A 219 -14.05 -9.99 -15.52
C GLY A 219 -15.25 -10.32 -14.66
N ASP A 220 -15.04 -11.28 -13.80
CA ASP A 220 -16.06 -11.77 -12.88
C ASP A 220 -16.04 -10.97 -11.57
N VAL A 221 -17.21 -10.92 -10.92
CA VAL A 221 -17.32 -10.30 -9.58
C VAL A 221 -17.82 -11.37 -8.62
N GLN A 222 -17.03 -11.68 -7.60
CA GLN A 222 -17.40 -12.61 -6.53
C GLN A 222 -17.42 -11.91 -5.18
N ILE A 223 -18.50 -12.03 -4.42
CA ILE A 223 -18.65 -11.40 -3.11
C ILE A 223 -19.23 -12.39 -2.10
N GLY A 224 -18.47 -12.58 -1.00
CA GLY A 224 -18.92 -13.33 0.18
C GLY A 224 -19.66 -12.44 1.15
N VAL A 225 -20.80 -12.94 1.64
CA VAL A 225 -21.68 -12.27 2.58
C VAL A 225 -21.88 -13.17 3.81
N PRO A 226 -21.71 -12.68 5.05
CA PRO A 226 -21.87 -13.50 6.24
C PRO A 226 -23.32 -13.96 6.42
N ASP A 227 -23.49 -15.11 7.05
CA ASP A 227 -24.79 -15.62 7.40
C ASP A 227 -25.57 -14.67 8.31
N GLY A 228 -26.89 -14.59 8.09
CA GLY A 228 -27.80 -13.81 8.94
C GLY A 228 -27.78 -12.29 8.70
N LEU A 229 -26.91 -11.76 7.83
CA LEU A 229 -26.91 -10.33 7.50
C LEU A 229 -27.91 -10.03 6.39
N PRO A 230 -28.98 -9.23 6.66
CA PRO A 230 -29.91 -8.76 5.64
C PRO A 230 -29.17 -7.96 4.57
N THR A 231 -29.37 -8.33 3.31
CA THR A 231 -28.59 -7.76 2.20
C THR A 231 -29.51 -7.24 1.09
N TYR A 232 -29.34 -5.96 0.74
CA TYR A 232 -29.98 -5.36 -0.44
C TYR A 232 -29.05 -5.52 -1.64
N LEU A 233 -29.55 -6.13 -2.72
CA LEU A 233 -28.77 -6.46 -3.90
C LEU A 233 -29.13 -5.55 -5.09
N ASP A 234 -28.12 -4.93 -5.70
CA ASP A 234 -28.19 -4.29 -7.03
C ASP A 234 -27.13 -4.95 -7.92
N LEU A 235 -27.51 -6.05 -8.57
CA LEU A 235 -26.64 -6.87 -9.39
C LEU A 235 -26.95 -6.65 -10.88
N LYS A 236 -25.94 -6.36 -11.70
CA LYS A 236 -26.11 -6.13 -13.13
C LYS A 236 -24.93 -6.62 -13.96
N THR A 237 -25.19 -7.51 -14.90
CA THR A 237 -24.27 -7.86 -15.99
C THR A 237 -24.94 -7.59 -17.34
N VAL A 238 -24.16 -7.29 -18.38
CA VAL A 238 -24.67 -7.17 -19.75
C VAL A 238 -24.52 -8.50 -20.48
N THR A 239 -23.34 -9.14 -20.36
CA THR A 239 -23.08 -10.47 -20.93
C THR A 239 -22.44 -11.34 -19.86
N GLY A 240 -23.23 -12.25 -19.29
CA GLY A 240 -22.83 -13.15 -18.21
C GLY A 240 -24.02 -13.63 -17.39
N GLN A 241 -23.74 -14.40 -16.37
CA GLN A 241 -24.74 -14.98 -15.49
C GLN A 241 -24.67 -14.33 -14.10
N ILE A 242 -25.82 -14.23 -13.45
CA ILE A 242 -25.88 -13.83 -12.04
C ILE A 242 -26.25 -15.07 -11.23
N ARG A 243 -25.39 -15.45 -10.30
CA ARG A 243 -25.61 -16.52 -9.33
C ARG A 243 -25.65 -15.91 -7.93
N CYS A 244 -26.71 -16.18 -7.20
CA CYS A 244 -26.89 -15.64 -5.87
C CYS A 244 -27.45 -16.73 -4.96
N ASP A 245 -26.67 -17.11 -3.95
CA ASP A 245 -27.04 -18.14 -2.97
C ASP A 245 -27.80 -17.53 -1.76
N LEU A 246 -28.11 -16.21 -1.82
CA LEU A 246 -28.86 -15.56 -0.75
C LEU A 246 -30.36 -15.85 -0.91
N GLU A 247 -30.98 -16.41 0.13
CA GLU A 247 -32.42 -16.58 0.18
C GLU A 247 -33.11 -15.22 0.35
N PRO A 248 -34.29 -15.03 -0.27
CA PRO A 248 -35.12 -13.85 -0.01
C PRO A 248 -35.48 -13.77 1.47
N GLY A 249 -35.04 -12.72 2.16
CA GLY A 249 -35.36 -12.47 3.56
C GLY A 249 -36.41 -11.39 3.75
N GLU A 250 -36.88 -11.25 4.96
CA GLU A 250 -37.76 -10.14 5.34
C GLU A 250 -36.96 -8.81 5.33
N LYS A 251 -37.69 -7.71 5.10
CA LYS A 251 -37.07 -6.38 5.19
C LYS A 251 -36.59 -6.16 6.63
N PRO A 252 -35.33 -5.78 6.84
CA PRO A 252 -34.80 -5.49 8.18
C PRO A 252 -35.65 -4.37 8.83
N ALA A 253 -35.78 -4.44 10.14
CA ALA A 253 -36.42 -3.39 10.93
C ALA A 253 -35.56 -2.10 10.87
N ASP A 254 -36.23 -0.95 11.14
CA ASP A 254 -35.50 0.33 11.16
C ASP A 254 -34.41 0.31 12.23
N GLY A 255 -33.13 0.50 11.79
CA GLY A 255 -31.97 0.48 12.66
C GLY A 255 -31.26 -0.88 12.78
N GLU A 256 -31.75 -1.94 12.18
CA GLU A 256 -31.02 -3.20 12.09
C GLU A 256 -29.86 -3.11 11.10
N PRO A 257 -28.71 -3.73 11.43
CA PRO A 257 -27.59 -3.80 10.51
C PRO A 257 -28.00 -4.44 9.19
N SER A 258 -27.64 -3.83 8.08
CA SER A 258 -27.92 -4.34 6.74
C SER A 258 -26.79 -3.98 5.79
N LEU A 259 -26.57 -4.82 4.80
CA LEU A 259 -25.57 -4.61 3.75
C LEU A 259 -26.25 -4.10 2.48
N MET A 260 -25.74 -3.01 1.91
CA MET A 260 -26.06 -2.61 0.55
C MET A 260 -24.96 -3.11 -0.40
N LEU A 261 -25.26 -4.12 -1.21
CA LEU A 261 -24.32 -4.72 -2.14
C LEU A 261 -24.70 -4.34 -3.57
N ARG A 262 -23.79 -3.64 -4.23
CA ARG A 262 -23.88 -3.33 -5.65
C ARG A 262 -22.75 -3.99 -6.40
N ALA A 263 -23.06 -4.90 -7.34
CA ALA A 263 -22.07 -5.51 -8.19
C ALA A 263 -22.43 -5.32 -9.67
N ARG A 264 -21.45 -4.89 -10.47
CA ARG A 264 -21.67 -4.64 -11.89
C ARG A 264 -20.52 -5.12 -12.74
N THR A 265 -20.81 -5.79 -13.84
CA THR A 265 -19.85 -6.08 -14.90
C THR A 265 -20.50 -5.83 -16.27
N VAL A 266 -19.68 -5.55 -17.28
CA VAL A 266 -20.19 -5.53 -18.66
C VAL A 266 -20.07 -6.91 -19.28
N SER A 267 -18.91 -7.58 -19.07
CA SER A 267 -18.66 -8.92 -19.58
C SER A 267 -18.02 -9.77 -18.49
N GLY A 268 -18.77 -10.69 -17.95
CA GLY A 268 -18.40 -11.59 -16.86
C GLY A 268 -19.61 -11.97 -15.99
N ASP A 269 -19.38 -12.94 -15.12
CA ASP A 269 -20.37 -13.45 -14.19
C ASP A 269 -20.36 -12.66 -12.87
N ILE A 270 -21.50 -12.61 -12.20
CA ILE A 270 -21.58 -12.10 -10.83
C ILE A 270 -22.03 -13.23 -9.92
N THR A 271 -21.23 -13.50 -8.90
CA THR A 271 -21.51 -14.55 -7.92
C THR A 271 -21.55 -13.94 -6.51
N VAL A 272 -22.67 -14.13 -5.81
CA VAL A 272 -22.80 -13.75 -4.40
C VAL A 272 -23.06 -15.02 -3.61
N VAL A 273 -22.20 -15.29 -2.62
CA VAL A 273 -22.23 -16.52 -1.82
C VAL A 273 -22.38 -16.21 -0.33
N ARG A 274 -22.96 -17.13 0.42
CA ARG A 274 -22.91 -17.14 1.89
C ARG A 274 -21.57 -17.75 2.35
N VAL A 275 -20.97 -17.14 3.37
CA VAL A 275 -19.69 -17.59 3.98
C VAL A 275 -19.75 -17.48 5.48
#